data_171d50b706865221cf05d3b3abee149f
#
_entry.id   171d50b706865221cf05d3b3abee149f
#
_cell.length_a   1.000
_cell.length_b   1.000
_cell.length_c   1.000
_cell.angle_alpha   90.00
_cell.angle_beta   90.00
_cell.angle_gamma   90.00
#
_symmetry.space_group_name_H-M   'P 1'
#
loop_
_entity.id
_entity.type
_entity.pdbx_description
1 polymer ?
#
loop_
_entity_poly.entity_id
_entity_poly.type
_entity_poly.pdbx_seq_one_letter_code
_entity_poly.pdbx_strand_id
1 'polypeptide(L)'
;MANWDQNQIFPVETMRKAAALGFGACYCDPEHGGTGLSRLDTTIIYEALAQGCVSTTAYITIHNMVTWMIDSNGNSEQRSRWVPQLAAMDKFGSYCLTEPGSGSDAASLSTTAKKVGDKYILNGSKAFISGGGDSDVYLIMCRTGDSSPKGISCLLVEKDSTPGLSFGKKEQKMGTLPMYLLTYFKSFISS
;
A
#
# COMPACT_ATOMS: atom_id res chain seq x y z
N MET A 1 -6.72 2.09 -22.08
CA MET A 1 -5.67 2.77 -21.30
C MET A 1 -5.79 4.29 -21.36
N ALA A 2 -5.83 4.94 -22.52
CA ALA A 2 -5.99 6.41 -22.62
C ALA A 2 -7.19 6.96 -21.80
N ASN A 3 -8.32 6.25 -21.81
CA ASN A 3 -9.49 6.63 -21.02
C ASN A 3 -9.26 6.58 -19.51
N TRP A 4 -8.47 5.62 -19.02
CA TRP A 4 -8.15 5.52 -17.59
C TRP A 4 -7.24 6.66 -17.13
N ASP A 5 -6.27 7.02 -17.96
CA ASP A 5 -5.34 8.11 -17.67
C ASP A 5 -6.07 9.46 -17.69
N GLN A 6 -6.82 9.76 -18.76
CA GLN A 6 -7.57 11.00 -18.92
C GLN A 6 -8.61 11.22 -17.82
N ASN A 7 -9.32 10.17 -17.40
CA ASN A 7 -10.38 10.25 -16.40
C ASN A 7 -9.90 9.84 -14.98
N GLN A 8 -8.61 9.59 -14.80
CA GLN A 8 -8.01 9.18 -13.52
C GLN A 8 -8.72 7.98 -12.89
N ILE A 9 -9.09 6.99 -13.70
CA ILE A 9 -9.82 5.79 -13.28
C ILE A 9 -8.84 4.75 -12.71
N PHE A 10 -9.11 4.28 -11.51
CA PHE A 10 -8.45 3.09 -10.96
C PHE A 10 -9.15 1.83 -11.51
N PRO A 11 -8.45 0.98 -12.32
CA PRO A 11 -9.11 -0.06 -13.10
C PRO A 11 -9.35 -1.35 -12.32
N VAL A 12 -10.24 -1.32 -11.32
CA VAL A 12 -10.54 -2.42 -10.39
C VAL A 12 -10.75 -3.75 -11.09
N GLU A 13 -11.61 -3.78 -12.13
CA GLU A 13 -11.93 -5.03 -12.83
C GLU A 13 -10.71 -5.64 -13.54
N THR A 14 -9.82 -4.82 -14.07
CA THR A 14 -8.58 -5.29 -14.70
C THR A 14 -7.62 -5.84 -13.65
N MET A 15 -7.54 -5.20 -12.49
CA MET A 15 -6.74 -5.67 -11.36
C MET A 15 -7.23 -7.04 -10.86
N ARG A 16 -8.55 -7.22 -10.68
CA ARG A 16 -9.15 -8.50 -10.28
C ARG A 16 -8.90 -9.61 -11.30
N LYS A 17 -8.95 -9.30 -12.60
CA LYS A 17 -8.57 -10.28 -13.64
C LYS A 17 -7.10 -10.68 -13.54
N ALA A 18 -6.20 -9.75 -13.21
CA ALA A 18 -4.80 -10.05 -12.96
C ALA A 18 -4.63 -10.92 -11.70
N ALA A 19 -5.37 -10.65 -10.64
CA ALA A 19 -5.38 -11.46 -9.43
C ALA A 19 -5.86 -12.90 -9.70
N ALA A 20 -6.89 -13.09 -10.53
CA ALA A 20 -7.36 -14.40 -10.94
C ALA A 20 -6.29 -15.24 -11.69
N LEU A 21 -5.27 -14.60 -12.23
CA LEU A 21 -4.09 -15.25 -12.83
C LEU A 21 -2.93 -15.42 -11.83
N GLY A 22 -3.14 -15.13 -10.54
CA GLY A 22 -2.13 -15.23 -9.48
C GLY A 22 -1.26 -13.99 -9.28
N PHE A 23 -1.55 -12.87 -9.95
CA PHE A 23 -0.71 -11.67 -9.87
C PHE A 23 -1.00 -10.75 -8.68
N GLY A 24 -1.96 -11.11 -7.82
CA GLY A 24 -2.29 -10.32 -6.62
C GLY A 24 -1.29 -10.52 -5.47
N ALA A 25 -0.66 -11.71 -5.37
CA ALA A 25 0.30 -12.06 -4.31
C ALA A 25 1.37 -13.03 -4.83
N CYS A 26 2.16 -12.60 -5.80
CA CYS A 26 3.09 -13.46 -6.55
C CYS A 26 4.11 -14.17 -5.65
N TYR A 27 4.69 -13.48 -4.66
CA TYR A 27 5.75 -14.00 -3.80
C TYR A 27 5.34 -14.11 -2.33
N CYS A 28 4.03 -14.20 -2.07
CA CYS A 28 3.49 -14.54 -0.75
C CYS A 28 3.30 -16.05 -0.61
N ASP A 29 3.18 -16.49 0.64
CA ASP A 29 3.03 -17.90 0.97
C ASP A 29 1.74 -18.48 0.36
N PRO A 30 1.80 -19.64 -0.29
CA PRO A 30 0.62 -20.35 -0.79
C PRO A 30 -0.39 -20.70 0.31
N GLU A 31 0.04 -20.91 1.56
CA GLU A 31 -0.84 -21.16 2.70
C GLU A 31 -1.86 -20.05 2.91
N HIS A 32 -1.48 -18.80 2.59
CA HIS A 32 -2.34 -17.64 2.70
C HIS A 32 -2.96 -17.18 1.36
N GLY A 33 -2.84 -17.98 0.30
CA GLY A 33 -3.37 -17.67 -1.02
C GLY A 33 -2.38 -16.97 -1.96
N GLY A 34 -1.10 -16.89 -1.61
CA GLY A 34 -0.03 -16.43 -2.48
C GLY A 34 0.31 -17.45 -3.58
N THR A 35 1.07 -17.00 -4.58
CA THR A 35 1.53 -17.90 -5.67
C THR A 35 2.85 -18.59 -5.33
N GLY A 36 3.59 -18.13 -4.33
CA GLY A 36 4.85 -18.71 -3.87
C GLY A 36 6.03 -18.58 -4.84
N LEU A 37 5.96 -17.64 -5.77
CA LEU A 37 7.03 -17.40 -6.73
C LEU A 37 8.26 -16.73 -6.09
N SER A 38 9.42 -16.93 -6.69
CA SER A 38 10.60 -16.16 -6.31
C SER A 38 10.50 -14.70 -6.75
N ARG A 39 11.34 -13.83 -6.17
CA ARG A 39 11.46 -12.44 -6.61
C ARG A 39 11.92 -12.33 -8.06
N LEU A 40 12.76 -13.26 -8.51
CA LEU A 40 13.25 -13.29 -9.90
C LEU A 40 12.11 -13.62 -10.86
N ASP A 41 11.33 -14.67 -10.59
CA ASP A 41 10.18 -15.06 -11.42
C ASP A 41 9.18 -13.90 -11.52
N THR A 42 8.91 -13.26 -10.39
CA THR A 42 7.99 -12.12 -10.32
C THR A 42 8.52 -10.92 -11.11
N THR A 43 9.81 -10.67 -11.12
CA THR A 43 10.42 -9.59 -11.92
C THR A 43 10.20 -9.82 -13.42
N ILE A 44 10.37 -11.04 -13.90
CA ILE A 44 10.13 -11.42 -15.31
C ILE A 44 8.64 -11.19 -15.66
N ILE A 45 7.73 -11.58 -14.78
CA ILE A 45 6.28 -11.34 -14.96
C ILE A 45 6.00 -9.83 -15.05
N TYR A 46 6.54 -9.02 -14.15
CA TYR A 46 6.31 -7.58 -14.16
C TYR A 46 6.90 -6.90 -15.40
N GLU A 47 8.06 -7.35 -15.87
CA GLU A 47 8.66 -6.87 -17.14
C GLU A 47 7.72 -7.15 -18.31
N ALA A 48 7.14 -8.34 -18.39
CA ALA A 48 6.18 -8.69 -19.42
C ALA A 48 4.87 -7.88 -19.32
N LEU A 49 4.31 -7.72 -18.12
CA LEU A 49 3.10 -6.94 -17.89
C LEU A 49 3.30 -5.45 -18.20
N ALA A 50 4.49 -4.90 -17.93
CA ALA A 50 4.82 -3.51 -18.20
C ALA A 50 4.81 -3.17 -19.70
N GLN A 51 5.04 -4.14 -20.57
CA GLN A 51 4.89 -3.95 -22.03
C GLN A 51 3.44 -3.64 -22.41
N GLY A 52 2.46 -4.16 -21.67
CA GLY A 52 1.05 -3.86 -21.86
C GLY A 52 0.63 -2.53 -21.21
N CYS A 53 0.98 -2.32 -19.96
CA CYS A 53 0.66 -1.10 -19.21
C CYS A 53 1.58 -0.90 -18.00
N VAL A 54 2.49 0.06 -18.09
CA VAL A 54 3.42 0.41 -17.00
C VAL A 54 2.68 0.82 -15.73
N SER A 55 1.62 1.63 -15.86
CA SER A 55 0.88 2.16 -14.71
C SER A 55 0.20 1.07 -13.88
N THR A 56 -0.52 0.16 -14.53
CA THR A 56 -1.18 -0.96 -13.83
C THR A 56 -0.14 -1.90 -13.22
N THR A 57 0.94 -2.18 -13.94
CA THR A 57 2.03 -3.00 -13.43
C THR A 57 2.70 -2.37 -12.22
N ALA A 58 2.99 -1.06 -12.24
CA ALA A 58 3.56 -0.35 -11.10
C ALA A 58 2.67 -0.47 -9.87
N TYR A 59 1.35 -0.34 -10.02
CA TYR A 59 0.44 -0.56 -8.88
C TYR A 59 0.45 -2.02 -8.40
N ILE A 60 0.41 -2.99 -9.32
CA ILE A 60 0.48 -4.43 -8.97
C ILE A 60 1.75 -4.72 -8.16
N THR A 61 2.91 -4.13 -8.52
CA THR A 61 4.14 -4.32 -7.74
C THR A 61 4.04 -3.78 -6.32
N ILE A 62 3.43 -2.60 -6.13
CA ILE A 62 3.22 -2.00 -4.81
C ILE A 62 2.23 -2.84 -4.00
N HIS A 63 1.14 -3.26 -4.61
CA HIS A 63 0.13 -4.11 -3.97
C HIS A 63 0.74 -5.45 -3.49
N ASN A 64 1.54 -6.10 -4.32
CA ASN A 64 2.28 -7.32 -3.96
C ASN A 64 3.26 -7.07 -2.81
N MET A 65 3.96 -5.92 -2.81
CA MET A 65 4.86 -5.55 -1.71
C MET A 65 4.09 -5.40 -0.40
N VAL A 66 2.94 -4.72 -0.42
CA VAL A 66 2.05 -4.57 0.75
C VAL A 66 1.58 -5.92 1.26
N THR A 67 1.07 -6.77 0.36
CA THR A 67 0.58 -8.12 0.69
C THR A 67 1.70 -8.94 1.34
N TRP A 68 2.90 -8.95 0.75
CA TRP A 68 4.05 -9.66 1.30
C TRP A 68 4.52 -9.09 2.64
N MET A 69 4.49 -7.77 2.84
CA MET A 69 4.87 -7.20 4.14
C MET A 69 3.94 -7.66 5.25
N ILE A 70 2.64 -7.80 4.96
CA ILE A 70 1.66 -8.34 5.91
C ILE A 70 1.91 -9.84 6.12
N ASP A 71 2.14 -10.58 5.05
CA ASP A 71 2.41 -12.03 5.09
C ASP A 71 3.66 -12.36 5.90
N SER A 72 4.74 -11.62 5.69
CA SER A 72 6.05 -11.89 6.32
C SER A 72 6.18 -11.34 7.75
N ASN A 73 5.49 -10.25 8.08
CA ASN A 73 5.71 -9.52 9.34
C ASN A 73 4.43 -9.38 10.19
N GLY A 74 3.26 -9.64 9.63
CA GLY A 74 2.01 -9.58 10.35
C GLY A 74 1.87 -10.71 11.38
N ASN A 75 1.03 -10.50 12.38
CA ASN A 75 0.63 -11.58 13.28
C ASN A 75 -0.36 -12.54 12.56
N SER A 76 -0.71 -13.66 13.19
CA SER A 76 -1.58 -14.68 12.57
C SER A 76 -2.96 -14.13 12.19
N GLU A 77 -3.52 -13.23 12.99
CA GLU A 77 -4.81 -12.59 12.72
C GLU A 77 -4.72 -11.68 11.49
N GLN A 78 -3.68 -10.83 11.42
CA GLN A 78 -3.46 -9.95 10.28
C GLN A 78 -3.24 -10.73 8.99
N ARG A 79 -2.43 -11.80 9.03
CA ARG A 79 -2.19 -12.66 7.86
C ARG A 79 -3.46 -13.33 7.38
N SER A 80 -4.15 -14.05 8.25
CA SER A 80 -5.38 -14.78 7.88
C SER A 80 -6.51 -13.86 7.41
N ARG A 81 -6.59 -12.64 7.96
CA ARG A 81 -7.60 -11.67 7.56
C ARG A 81 -7.29 -10.99 6.23
N TRP A 82 -6.05 -10.55 6.03
CA TRP A 82 -5.75 -9.62 4.93
C TRP A 82 -5.13 -10.29 3.71
N VAL A 83 -4.23 -11.26 3.90
CA VAL A 83 -3.49 -11.81 2.74
C VAL A 83 -4.42 -12.46 1.72
N PRO A 84 -5.42 -13.29 2.08
CA PRO A 84 -6.34 -13.87 1.09
C PRO A 84 -7.13 -12.82 0.30
N GLN A 85 -7.61 -11.77 0.96
CA GLN A 85 -8.39 -10.71 0.31
C GLN A 85 -7.54 -9.84 -0.62
N LEU A 86 -6.29 -9.60 -0.24
CA LEU A 86 -5.32 -8.88 -1.07
C LEU A 86 -4.86 -9.77 -2.25
N ALA A 87 -4.61 -11.05 -2.03
CA ALA A 87 -4.24 -11.99 -3.09
C ALA A 87 -5.32 -12.07 -4.18
N ALA A 88 -6.59 -12.07 -3.80
CA ALA A 88 -7.73 -12.02 -4.73
C ALA A 88 -8.00 -10.61 -5.31
N MET A 89 -7.35 -9.57 -4.79
CA MET A 89 -7.68 -8.15 -5.07
C MET A 89 -9.17 -7.82 -4.82
N ASP A 90 -9.80 -8.51 -3.87
CA ASP A 90 -11.08 -8.09 -3.31
C ASP A 90 -10.89 -6.82 -2.47
N LYS A 91 -9.72 -6.72 -1.85
CA LYS A 91 -9.20 -5.54 -1.16
C LYS A 91 -7.89 -5.09 -1.79
N PHE A 92 -7.65 -3.78 -1.79
CA PHE A 92 -6.47 -3.16 -2.36
C PHE A 92 -5.56 -2.59 -1.28
N GLY A 93 -4.24 -2.70 -1.49
CA GLY A 93 -3.23 -2.21 -0.56
C GLY A 93 -2.39 -1.07 -1.12
N SER A 94 -2.05 -0.11 -0.27
CA SER A 94 -1.13 0.99 -0.57
C SER A 94 0.00 1.07 0.45
N TYR A 95 1.19 1.44 -0.02
CA TYR A 95 2.36 1.68 0.81
C TYR A 95 2.61 3.17 0.99
N CYS A 96 2.72 3.62 2.23
CA CYS A 96 2.78 5.02 2.60
C CYS A 96 4.11 5.34 3.31
N LEU A 97 5.15 5.66 2.53
CA LEU A 97 6.49 6.03 3.01
C LEU A 97 6.75 7.52 2.86
N THR A 98 6.71 8.00 1.60
CA THR A 98 7.12 9.36 1.21
C THR A 98 6.26 10.44 1.88
N GLU A 99 6.91 11.50 2.31
CA GLU A 99 6.27 12.70 2.85
C GLU A 99 6.66 13.94 2.02
N PRO A 100 5.93 15.05 2.12
CA PRO A 100 6.31 16.28 1.41
C PRO A 100 7.74 16.75 1.69
N GLY A 101 8.25 16.51 2.91
CA GLY A 101 9.60 16.86 3.33
C GLY A 101 10.61 15.71 3.35
N SER A 102 10.21 14.49 2.99
CA SER A 102 11.04 13.28 3.09
C SER A 102 10.75 12.33 1.93
N GLY A 103 11.60 12.37 0.91
CA GLY A 103 11.56 11.50 -0.26
C GLY A 103 12.68 10.47 -0.23
N SER A 104 13.80 10.74 -0.91
CA SER A 104 14.97 9.84 -0.95
C SER A 104 15.59 9.61 0.42
N ASP A 105 15.59 10.60 1.28
CA ASP A 105 15.93 10.43 2.69
C ASP A 105 14.68 9.97 3.49
N ALA A 106 14.31 8.72 3.30
CA ALA A 106 13.16 8.11 3.97
C ALA A 106 13.35 8.04 5.50
N ALA A 107 14.59 8.04 5.97
CA ALA A 107 14.89 8.03 7.40
C ALA A 107 14.51 9.33 8.10
N SER A 108 14.31 10.42 7.38
CA SER A 108 13.90 11.71 7.93
C SER A 108 12.37 11.91 8.01
N LEU A 109 11.57 10.85 7.78
CA LEU A 109 10.11 10.93 7.90
C LEU A 109 9.68 11.48 9.27
N SER A 110 8.62 12.30 9.26
CA SER A 110 8.12 13.05 10.42
C SER A 110 6.76 12.57 10.94
N THR A 111 6.02 11.75 10.17
CA THR A 111 4.77 11.13 10.63
C THR A 111 5.00 10.35 11.92
N THR A 112 4.18 10.61 12.94
CA THR A 112 4.29 9.99 14.27
C THR A 112 3.10 9.12 14.60
N ALA A 113 3.33 8.06 15.39
CA ALA A 113 2.28 7.26 16.00
C ALA A 113 2.54 7.11 17.49
N LYS A 114 1.71 7.75 18.32
CA LYS A 114 1.82 7.71 19.77
C LYS A 114 0.86 6.68 20.35
N LYS A 115 1.39 5.71 21.11
CA LYS A 115 0.57 4.72 21.79
C LYS A 115 -0.20 5.36 22.96
N VAL A 116 -1.51 5.14 23.02
CA VAL A 116 -2.41 5.59 24.09
C VAL A 116 -3.35 4.43 24.43
N GLY A 117 -3.07 3.74 25.51
CA GLY A 117 -3.76 2.50 25.88
C GLY A 117 -3.46 1.39 24.87
N ASP A 118 -4.51 0.82 24.30
CA ASP A 118 -4.52 -0.22 23.26
C ASP A 118 -4.53 0.34 21.82
N LYS A 119 -4.43 1.67 21.66
CA LYS A 119 -4.52 2.33 20.35
C LYS A 119 -3.30 3.18 20.07
N TYR A 120 -3.11 3.47 18.78
CA TYR A 120 -2.14 4.47 18.32
C TYR A 120 -2.86 5.72 17.82
N ILE A 121 -2.36 6.89 18.19
CA ILE A 121 -2.74 8.16 17.60
C ILE A 121 -1.73 8.47 16.50
N LEU A 122 -2.15 8.36 15.25
CA LEU A 122 -1.35 8.66 14.08
C LEU A 122 -1.52 10.14 13.71
N ASN A 123 -0.40 10.83 13.45
CA ASN A 123 -0.39 12.23 13.02
C ASN A 123 0.70 12.46 11.99
N GLY A 124 0.35 13.03 10.84
CA GLY A 124 1.28 13.31 9.75
C GLY A 124 0.60 13.34 8.39
N SER A 125 1.41 13.39 7.34
CA SER A 125 0.95 13.35 5.95
C SER A 125 1.92 12.55 5.09
N LYS A 126 1.37 11.85 4.09
CA LYS A 126 2.14 11.08 3.10
C LYS A 126 1.85 11.57 1.70
N ALA A 127 2.86 11.60 0.85
CA ALA A 127 2.77 12.10 -0.51
C ALA A 127 3.05 10.99 -1.54
N PHE A 128 2.51 11.15 -2.74
CA PHE A 128 2.73 10.25 -3.88
C PHE A 128 2.32 8.80 -3.60
N ILE A 129 1.17 8.60 -2.95
CA ILE A 129 0.69 7.28 -2.59
C ILE A 129 -0.10 6.68 -3.75
N SER A 130 0.45 5.63 -4.36
CA SER A 130 -0.21 4.86 -5.41
C SER A 130 -1.42 4.13 -4.85
N GLY A 131 -2.58 4.27 -5.50
CA GLY A 131 -3.84 3.72 -5.00
C GLY A 131 -4.43 4.47 -3.80
N GLY A 132 -3.83 5.59 -3.38
CA GLY A 132 -4.37 6.41 -2.30
C GLY A 132 -5.81 6.83 -2.60
N GLY A 133 -6.72 6.70 -1.63
CA GLY A 133 -8.14 6.94 -1.82
C GLY A 133 -8.92 5.78 -2.43
N ASP A 134 -8.29 4.98 -3.29
CA ASP A 134 -8.89 3.81 -3.95
C ASP A 134 -8.59 2.49 -3.22
N SER A 135 -7.50 2.43 -2.43
CA SER A 135 -7.14 1.25 -1.61
C SER A 135 -7.95 1.16 -0.33
N ASP A 136 -8.07 -0.07 0.20
CA ASP A 136 -8.77 -0.39 1.45
C ASP A 136 -7.82 -0.42 2.65
N VAL A 137 -6.56 -0.82 2.42
CA VAL A 137 -5.54 -1.03 3.44
C VAL A 137 -4.29 -0.21 3.12
N TYR A 138 -3.73 0.41 4.13
CA TYR A 138 -2.54 1.24 4.04
C TYR A 138 -1.46 0.75 5.01
N LEU A 139 -0.28 0.45 4.51
CA LEU A 139 0.90 0.27 5.34
C LEU A 139 1.62 1.61 5.50
N ILE A 140 1.59 2.15 6.71
CA ILE A 140 2.08 3.50 7.00
C ILE A 140 3.36 3.43 7.81
N MET A 141 4.45 3.93 7.20
CA MET A 141 5.71 4.10 7.90
C MET A 141 5.66 5.36 8.76
N CYS A 142 5.88 5.22 10.08
CA CYS A 142 5.76 6.30 11.05
C CYS A 142 6.74 6.13 12.19
N ARG A 143 6.94 7.18 12.98
CA ARG A 143 7.76 7.14 14.19
C ARG A 143 6.93 6.71 15.39
N THR A 144 7.35 5.65 16.03
CA THR A 144 6.86 5.20 17.35
C THR A 144 7.91 5.34 18.44
N GLY A 145 9.16 5.54 18.06
CA GLY A 145 10.33 5.71 18.93
C GLY A 145 11.05 7.04 18.71
N ASP A 146 12.35 7.02 18.86
CA ASP A 146 13.23 8.18 18.72
C ASP A 146 13.38 8.67 17.26
N SER A 147 14.22 9.70 17.05
CA SER A 147 14.48 10.28 15.74
C SER A 147 15.43 9.44 14.86
N SER A 148 15.99 8.35 15.37
CA SER A 148 16.85 7.46 14.59
C SER A 148 16.04 6.59 13.61
N PRO A 149 16.66 6.00 12.57
CA PRO A 149 15.97 5.04 11.69
C PRO A 149 15.35 3.85 12.45
N LYS A 150 15.88 3.49 13.62
CA LYS A 150 15.35 2.41 14.47
C LYS A 150 14.04 2.78 15.16
N GLY A 151 13.70 4.07 15.25
CA GLY A 151 12.44 4.57 15.78
C GLY A 151 11.26 4.48 14.79
N ILE A 152 11.49 3.96 13.57
CA ILE A 152 10.46 3.83 12.54
C ILE A 152 9.76 2.47 12.68
N SER A 153 8.43 2.51 12.63
CA SER A 153 7.55 1.34 12.62
C SER A 153 6.61 1.38 11.42
N CYS A 154 6.05 0.24 11.08
CA CYS A 154 5.00 0.11 10.08
C CYS A 154 3.66 -0.18 10.76
N LEU A 155 2.64 0.62 10.50
CA LEU A 155 1.28 0.37 10.97
C LEU A 155 0.38 -0.03 9.81
N LEU A 156 -0.41 -1.09 10.03
CA LEU A 156 -1.49 -1.48 9.13
C LEU A 156 -2.73 -0.67 9.49
N VAL A 157 -3.25 0.07 8.52
CA VAL A 157 -4.38 0.99 8.69
C VAL A 157 -5.47 0.63 7.71
N GLU A 158 -6.65 0.36 8.21
CA GLU A 158 -7.85 0.08 7.42
C GLU A 158 -8.62 1.38 7.17
N LYS A 159 -8.98 1.65 5.91
CA LYS A 159 -9.61 2.91 5.48
C LYS A 159 -10.90 3.20 6.24
N ASP A 160 -11.81 2.24 6.23
CA ASP A 160 -13.18 2.45 6.71
C ASP A 160 -13.29 2.48 8.25
N SER A 161 -12.31 1.90 8.95
CA SER A 161 -12.28 1.84 10.42
C SER A 161 -11.38 2.90 11.06
N THR A 162 -10.79 3.81 10.28
CA THR A 162 -9.83 4.81 10.76
C THR A 162 -10.38 6.23 10.63
N PRO A 163 -11.08 6.75 11.66
CA PRO A 163 -11.57 8.12 11.66
C PRO A 163 -10.44 9.13 11.54
N GLY A 164 -10.64 10.18 10.73
CA GLY A 164 -9.65 11.23 10.52
C GLY A 164 -8.64 10.94 9.40
N LEU A 165 -8.70 9.77 8.77
CA LEU A 165 -7.98 9.52 7.52
C LEU A 165 -8.65 10.31 6.40
N SER A 166 -7.87 11.11 5.68
CA SER A 166 -8.38 11.91 4.57
C SER A 166 -7.42 11.87 3.39
N PHE A 167 -7.98 12.09 2.20
CA PHE A 167 -7.25 12.03 0.93
C PHE A 167 -7.32 13.41 0.28
N GLY A 168 -6.15 13.94 -0.09
CA GLY A 168 -6.05 15.20 -0.82
C GLY A 168 -6.39 15.06 -2.30
N LYS A 169 -5.97 16.03 -3.09
CA LYS A 169 -6.17 16.04 -4.54
C LYS A 169 -5.37 14.93 -5.21
N LYS A 170 -5.94 14.33 -6.25
CA LYS A 170 -5.22 13.47 -7.20
C LYS A 170 -4.15 14.29 -7.93
N GLU A 171 -2.91 13.84 -7.87
CA GLU A 171 -1.82 14.46 -8.61
C GLU A 171 -1.84 14.00 -10.06
N GLN A 172 -1.81 14.97 -10.99
CA GLN A 172 -1.69 14.69 -12.41
C GLN A 172 -0.22 14.35 -12.72
N LYS A 173 0.03 13.17 -13.24
CA LYS A 173 1.35 12.69 -13.63
C LYS A 173 1.31 12.11 -15.04
N MET A 174 2.44 12.20 -15.74
CA MET A 174 2.58 11.65 -17.08
C MET A 174 2.65 10.11 -17.01
N GLY A 175 1.60 9.44 -17.52
CA GLY A 175 1.60 7.99 -17.74
C GLY A 175 1.57 7.12 -16.49
N THR A 176 1.17 7.63 -15.31
CA THR A 176 1.03 6.83 -14.08
C THR A 176 -0.37 6.91 -13.50
N LEU A 177 -0.79 5.86 -12.78
CA LEU A 177 -2.03 5.87 -12.00
C LEU A 177 -2.06 7.07 -11.04
N PRO A 178 -3.25 7.59 -10.72
CA PRO A 178 -3.39 8.71 -9.79
C PRO A 178 -2.68 8.42 -8.47
N MET A 179 -1.88 9.36 -8.02
CA MET A 179 -1.25 9.36 -6.70
C MET A 179 -1.89 10.44 -5.85
N TYR A 180 -1.98 10.19 -4.55
CA TYR A 180 -2.65 11.09 -3.63
C TYR A 180 -1.70 11.65 -2.57
N LEU A 181 -2.02 12.84 -2.11
CA LEU A 181 -1.61 13.31 -0.80
C LEU A 181 -2.55 12.69 0.24
N LEU A 182 -1.99 11.94 1.15
CA LEU A 182 -2.72 11.31 2.25
C LEU A 182 -2.44 12.10 3.54
N THR A 183 -3.47 12.54 4.19
CA THR A 183 -3.34 13.34 5.41
C THR A 183 -4.02 12.65 6.58
N TYR A 184 -3.31 12.58 7.71
CA TYR A 184 -3.81 12.01 8.96
C TYR A 184 -3.81 13.09 10.04
N PHE A 185 -4.96 13.33 10.65
CA PHE A 185 -5.06 14.16 11.83
C PHE A 185 -5.70 13.36 12.96
N LYS A 186 -4.90 13.03 13.98
CA LYS A 186 -5.34 12.33 15.21
C LYS A 186 -6.21 11.10 14.94
N SER A 187 -5.80 10.24 14.01
CA SER A 187 -6.50 8.98 13.73
C SER A 187 -6.21 7.97 14.83
N PHE A 188 -7.24 7.37 15.39
CA PHE A 188 -7.11 6.26 16.35
C PHE A 188 -7.06 4.95 15.59
N ILE A 189 -6.00 4.16 15.78
CA ILE A 189 -5.79 2.87 15.15
C ILE A 189 -5.69 1.84 16.26
N SER A 190 -6.43 0.72 16.14
CA SER A 190 -6.30 -0.42 17.04
C SER A 190 -4.90 -1.04 16.89
N SER A 191 -4.30 -1.43 17.99
CA SER A 191 -2.98 -2.07 18.05
C SER A 191 -3.03 -3.49 17.50
#